data_89102656eb87b701801d3b8aea6727e0
#
_entry.id   89102656eb87b701801d3b8aea6727e0
#
_cell.length_a   1.000
_cell.length_b   1.000
_cell.length_c   1.000
_cell.angle_alpha   90.00
_cell.angle_beta   90.00
_cell.angle_gamma   90.00
#
_symmetry.space_group_name_H-M   'P 1'
#
loop_
_entity.id
_entity.type
_entity.pdbx_description
1 polymer ?
#
loop_
_entity_poly.entity_id
_entity_poly.type
_entity_poly.pdbx_seq_one_letter_code
_entity_poly.pdbx_strand_id
1 'polypeptide(L)'
;MAYHFLHIGLFPLDITAQLCYNTNIHMNGYDFDNTILHGNSTRRFAFFCTARLPYLVLFVPLIAIASILRVLHIISMNRYLHTLEWFIALVPNVDKYVVKFWDKNMKHIKPWYLEQRRDDDIVISASPYFIVEEACKRLGIACIATDLDTRARLHSAHVYGKRKVAMFQSVYEDKPLASYYSDSMTDVPMFQFAERGYYVKGHKVKLLYENGVRVD
;
A
#
# COMPACT_ATOMS: atom_id res chain seq x y z
N MET A 1 -16.86 12.02 -22.26
CA MET A 1 -16.88 11.30 -20.98
C MET A 1 -15.98 10.08 -21.13
N ALA A 2 -14.74 10.19 -20.69
CA ALA A 2 -13.77 9.09 -20.76
C ALA A 2 -13.68 8.46 -19.37
N TYR A 3 -14.17 7.24 -19.25
CA TYR A 3 -13.97 6.42 -18.06
C TYR A 3 -12.49 6.02 -18.03
N HIS A 4 -11.72 6.63 -17.11
CA HIS A 4 -10.41 6.13 -16.79
C HIS A 4 -10.58 4.82 -15.99
N PHE A 5 -10.22 3.72 -16.63
CA PHE A 5 -10.11 2.44 -15.98
C PHE A 5 -9.01 2.53 -14.91
N LEU A 6 -9.40 2.40 -13.65
CA LEU A 6 -8.48 2.07 -12.57
C LEU A 6 -7.75 0.77 -12.96
N HIS A 7 -6.43 0.82 -13.07
CA HIS A 7 -5.62 -0.39 -13.14
C HIS A 7 -5.69 -1.10 -11.77
N ILE A 8 -6.73 -1.85 -11.60
CA ILE A 8 -6.80 -2.87 -10.56
C ILE A 8 -6.10 -4.06 -11.18
N GLY A 9 -4.91 -4.41 -10.70
CA GLY A 9 -4.21 -5.62 -11.10
C GLY A 9 -4.98 -6.83 -10.59
N LEU A 10 -6.11 -7.10 -11.24
CA LEU A 10 -6.82 -8.36 -11.11
C LEU A 10 -6.01 -9.39 -11.89
N PHE A 11 -5.58 -10.45 -11.23
CA PHE A 11 -5.27 -11.72 -11.86
C PHE A 11 -6.40 -12.09 -12.82
N PRO A 12 -6.16 -12.88 -13.90
CA PRO A 12 -7.15 -13.16 -14.92
C PRO A 12 -8.50 -13.46 -14.28
N LEU A 13 -9.52 -12.72 -14.71
CA LEU A 13 -10.89 -12.65 -14.17
C LEU A 13 -11.58 -14.01 -13.90
N ASP A 14 -11.08 -15.10 -14.47
CA ASP A 14 -11.68 -16.42 -14.36
C ASP A 14 -11.46 -17.14 -13.01
N ILE A 15 -10.37 -16.83 -12.29
CA ILE A 15 -10.09 -17.48 -11.00
C ILE A 15 -10.68 -16.66 -9.84
N THR A 16 -10.67 -15.34 -9.95
CA THR A 16 -11.21 -14.44 -8.90
C THR A 16 -12.75 -14.42 -8.89
N ALA A 17 -13.40 -14.52 -10.04
CA ALA A 17 -14.87 -14.61 -10.11
C ALA A 17 -15.42 -15.87 -9.45
N GLN A 18 -14.73 -17.00 -9.57
CA GLN A 18 -15.16 -18.27 -8.98
C GLN A 18 -14.98 -18.32 -7.44
N LEU A 19 -13.98 -17.61 -6.91
CA LEU A 19 -13.74 -17.48 -5.45
C LEU A 19 -14.71 -16.49 -4.78
N CYS A 20 -15.30 -15.57 -5.54
CA CYS A 20 -16.18 -14.52 -5.02
C CYS A 20 -17.60 -14.98 -4.65
N TYR A 21 -18.02 -16.20 -5.01
CA TYR A 21 -19.37 -16.71 -4.74
C TYR A 21 -19.53 -17.47 -3.42
N ASN A 22 -18.45 -17.67 -2.65
CA ASN A 22 -18.56 -18.31 -1.34
C ASN A 22 -18.89 -17.26 -0.27
N THR A 23 -20.13 -17.22 0.18
CA THR A 23 -20.77 -16.23 1.06
C THR A 23 -20.22 -16.15 2.50
N ASN A 24 -19.13 -16.87 2.82
CA ASN A 24 -18.51 -16.92 4.16
C ASN A 24 -17.00 -16.61 4.16
N ILE A 25 -16.47 -15.87 3.17
CA ILE A 25 -15.05 -15.51 3.17
C ILE A 25 -14.85 -14.26 4.04
N HIS A 26 -14.34 -14.49 5.25
CA HIS A 26 -13.90 -13.44 6.16
C HIS A 26 -12.49 -12.96 5.73
N MET A 27 -12.42 -12.06 4.75
CA MET A 27 -11.19 -11.45 4.27
C MET A 27 -10.53 -10.63 5.37
N ASN A 28 -9.20 -10.73 5.52
CA ASN A 28 -8.45 -9.81 6.35
C ASN A 28 -7.75 -8.76 5.50
N GLY A 29 -7.75 -7.53 5.97
CA GLY A 29 -7.05 -6.41 5.37
C GLY A 29 -5.82 -5.99 6.17
N TYR A 30 -4.79 -5.57 5.46
CA TYR A 30 -3.53 -5.16 6.08
C TYR A 30 -3.03 -3.86 5.44
N ASP A 31 -2.58 -2.92 6.25
CA ASP A 31 -1.66 -1.92 5.75
C ASP A 31 -0.30 -2.57 5.45
N PHE A 32 0.53 -1.93 4.63
CA PHE A 32 1.77 -2.54 4.14
C PHE A 32 3.00 -2.13 4.95
N ASP A 33 3.34 -0.85 4.86
CA ASP A 33 4.58 -0.30 5.44
C ASP A 33 4.52 -0.28 6.97
N ASN A 34 5.58 -0.75 7.64
CA ASN A 34 5.67 -0.94 9.10
C ASN A 34 4.60 -1.88 9.67
N THR A 35 3.59 -2.28 8.93
CA THR A 35 2.56 -3.24 9.32
C THR A 35 3.01 -4.66 9.01
N ILE A 36 2.91 -5.12 7.76
CA ILE A 36 3.41 -6.44 7.34
C ILE A 36 4.86 -6.39 6.87
N LEU A 37 5.33 -5.26 6.36
CA LEU A 37 6.73 -5.02 6.01
C LEU A 37 7.44 -4.33 7.18
N HIS A 38 8.66 -4.75 7.48
CA HIS A 38 9.54 -4.00 8.38
C HIS A 38 10.10 -2.77 7.67
N GLY A 39 9.66 -1.57 8.07
CA GLY A 39 10.06 -0.30 7.48
C GLY A 39 9.18 0.14 6.30
N ASN A 40 9.61 1.17 5.59
CA ASN A 40 8.84 1.82 4.52
C ASN A 40 9.38 1.40 3.14
N SER A 41 8.52 0.82 2.31
CA SER A 41 8.83 0.30 0.97
C SER A 41 9.32 1.38 0.02
N THR A 42 8.63 2.53 -0.03
CA THR A 42 8.95 3.66 -0.92
C THR A 42 10.35 4.21 -0.62
N ARG A 43 10.66 4.44 0.67
CA ARG A 43 11.98 4.92 1.08
C ARG A 43 13.09 3.93 0.74
N ARG A 44 12.86 2.64 1.04
CA ARG A 44 13.82 1.57 0.71
C ARG A 44 14.06 1.48 -0.79
N PHE A 45 12.99 1.59 -1.60
CA PHE A 45 13.08 1.58 -3.06
C PHE A 45 13.86 2.77 -3.58
N ALA A 46 13.61 3.97 -3.05
CA ALA A 46 14.38 5.17 -3.42
C ALA A 46 15.87 4.99 -3.12
N PHE A 47 16.24 4.50 -1.94
CA PHE A 47 17.64 4.18 -1.61
C PHE A 47 18.24 3.11 -2.54
N PHE A 48 17.47 2.06 -2.84
CA PHE A 48 17.89 1.01 -3.75
C PHE A 48 18.20 1.53 -5.15
N CYS A 49 17.36 2.43 -5.68
CA CYS A 49 17.56 3.07 -6.98
C CYS A 49 18.76 4.01 -6.95
N THR A 50 18.87 4.88 -5.95
CA THR A 50 19.96 5.85 -5.80
C THR A 50 21.33 5.14 -5.72
N ALA A 51 21.42 4.01 -5.03
CA ALA A 51 22.65 3.23 -4.95
C ALA A 51 23.10 2.61 -6.29
N ARG A 52 22.19 2.50 -7.27
CA ARG A 52 22.45 1.91 -8.60
C ARG A 52 22.51 2.95 -9.72
N LEU A 53 21.90 4.06 -9.51
CA LEU A 53 21.79 5.20 -10.43
C LEU A 53 22.31 6.45 -9.74
N PRO A 54 23.65 6.68 -9.71
CA PRO A 54 24.27 7.73 -8.91
C PRO A 54 23.73 9.14 -9.22
N TYR A 55 23.27 9.38 -10.44
CA TYR A 55 22.68 10.67 -10.83
C TYR A 55 21.41 11.01 -10.02
N LEU A 56 20.72 10.01 -9.46
CA LEU A 56 19.54 10.24 -8.60
C LEU A 56 19.91 10.90 -7.27
N VAL A 57 21.19 10.86 -6.86
CA VAL A 57 21.67 11.57 -5.66
C VAL A 57 21.37 13.06 -5.75
N LEU A 58 21.41 13.65 -6.96
CA LEU A 58 21.12 15.08 -7.18
C LEU A 58 19.67 15.45 -6.82
N PHE A 59 18.75 14.48 -6.80
CA PHE A 59 17.34 14.70 -6.45
C PHE A 59 17.03 14.45 -4.97
N VAL A 60 17.94 13.81 -4.22
CA VAL A 60 17.75 13.55 -2.79
C VAL A 60 17.50 14.83 -1.99
N PRO A 61 18.25 15.95 -2.18
CA PRO A 61 17.97 17.18 -1.48
C PRO A 61 16.58 17.74 -1.79
N LEU A 62 16.12 17.63 -3.03
CA LEU A 62 14.78 18.09 -3.43
C LEU A 62 13.69 17.30 -2.70
N ILE A 63 13.81 15.97 -2.61
CA ILE A 63 12.87 15.10 -1.88
C ILE A 63 12.92 15.44 -0.39
N ALA A 64 14.11 15.65 0.17
CA ALA A 64 14.27 16.01 1.58
C ALA A 64 13.58 17.34 1.90
N ILE A 65 13.79 18.36 1.08
CA ILE A 65 13.13 19.67 1.21
C ILE A 65 11.61 19.52 1.09
N ALA A 66 11.13 18.81 0.06
CA ALA A 66 9.71 18.55 -0.12
C ALA A 66 9.10 17.81 1.09
N SER A 67 9.83 16.85 1.67
CA SER A 67 9.40 16.13 2.87
C SER A 67 9.29 17.06 4.08
N ILE A 68 10.28 17.94 4.30
CA ILE A 68 10.24 18.94 5.37
C ILE A 68 9.08 19.91 5.18
N LEU A 69 8.91 20.46 3.98
CA LEU A 69 7.81 21.37 3.66
C LEU A 69 6.44 20.69 3.82
N ARG A 70 6.36 19.39 3.57
CA ARG A 70 5.14 18.61 3.81
C ARG A 70 4.86 18.43 5.30
N VAL A 71 5.87 18.12 6.11
CA VAL A 71 5.75 18.01 7.58
C VAL A 71 5.33 19.34 8.19
N LEU A 72 5.87 20.45 7.69
CA LEU A 72 5.52 21.80 8.09
C LEU A 72 4.17 22.30 7.53
N HIS A 73 3.43 21.44 6.81
CA HIS A 73 2.15 21.75 6.16
C HIS A 73 2.20 22.90 5.13
N ILE A 74 3.39 23.26 4.64
CA ILE A 74 3.60 24.33 3.65
C ILE A 74 3.16 23.88 2.25
N ILE A 75 3.39 22.60 1.91
CA ILE A 75 2.93 22.02 0.65
C ILE A 75 1.85 20.97 0.86
N SER A 76 0.94 20.85 -0.12
CA SER A 76 -0.09 19.81 -0.12
C SER A 76 0.50 18.43 -0.36
N MET A 77 -0.23 17.37 0.03
CA MET A 77 0.15 15.99 -0.27
C MET A 77 0.32 15.75 -1.76
N ASN A 78 -0.55 16.32 -2.59
CA ASN A 78 -0.45 16.19 -4.06
C ASN A 78 0.89 16.73 -4.58
N ARG A 79 1.32 17.91 -4.12
CA ARG A 79 2.59 18.48 -4.54
C ARG A 79 3.79 17.64 -4.09
N TYR A 80 3.71 17.06 -2.89
CA TYR A 80 4.72 16.11 -2.41
C TYR A 80 4.77 14.84 -3.27
N LEU A 81 3.62 14.25 -3.61
CA LEU A 81 3.54 13.07 -4.48
C LEU A 81 4.13 13.35 -5.87
N HIS A 82 3.86 14.52 -6.46
CA HIS A 82 4.49 14.92 -7.71
C HIS A 82 6.02 14.93 -7.64
N THR A 83 6.60 15.33 -6.50
CA THR A 83 8.06 15.27 -6.34
C THR A 83 8.57 13.82 -6.39
N LEU A 84 7.83 12.88 -5.81
CA LEU A 84 8.15 11.45 -5.88
C LEU A 84 7.98 10.89 -7.30
N GLU A 85 6.93 11.28 -8.01
CA GLU A 85 6.69 10.90 -9.42
C GLU A 85 7.86 11.34 -10.32
N TRP A 86 8.35 12.57 -10.16
CA TRP A 86 9.52 13.06 -10.88
C TRP A 86 10.76 12.20 -10.61
N PHE A 87 11.01 11.86 -9.35
CA PHE A 87 12.13 10.97 -8.99
C PHE A 87 11.99 9.60 -9.66
N ILE A 88 10.80 9.01 -9.62
CA ILE A 88 10.53 7.68 -10.20
C ILE A 88 10.62 7.71 -11.72
N ALA A 89 10.13 8.78 -12.37
CA ALA A 89 10.22 8.94 -13.82
C ALA A 89 11.67 8.99 -14.37
N LEU A 90 12.64 9.26 -13.49
CA LEU A 90 14.07 9.21 -13.83
C LEU A 90 14.66 7.81 -13.71
N VAL A 91 13.93 6.85 -13.15
CA VAL A 91 14.39 5.45 -13.05
C VAL A 91 14.07 4.74 -14.38
N PRO A 92 15.07 4.33 -15.18
CA PRO A 92 14.81 3.62 -16.42
C PRO A 92 14.26 2.22 -16.14
N ASN A 93 13.23 1.78 -16.88
CA ASN A 93 12.63 0.45 -16.71
C ASN A 93 12.31 0.15 -15.23
N VAL A 94 11.51 1.03 -14.60
CA VAL A 94 11.18 0.97 -13.17
C VAL A 94 10.74 -0.44 -12.73
N ASP A 95 9.98 -1.16 -13.54
CA ASP A 95 9.49 -2.52 -13.26
C ASP A 95 10.65 -3.51 -13.01
N LYS A 96 11.71 -3.42 -13.83
CA LYS A 96 12.92 -4.24 -13.64
C LYS A 96 13.63 -3.93 -12.32
N TYR A 97 13.61 -2.67 -11.89
CA TYR A 97 14.18 -2.26 -10.60
C TYR A 97 13.32 -2.73 -9.43
N VAL A 98 11.99 -2.73 -9.59
CA VAL A 98 11.05 -3.23 -8.58
C VAL A 98 11.24 -4.73 -8.37
N VAL A 99 11.32 -5.53 -9.42
CA VAL A 99 11.59 -6.98 -9.31
C VAL A 99 12.91 -7.22 -8.56
N LYS A 100 14.01 -6.57 -8.98
CA LYS A 100 15.32 -6.69 -8.32
C LYS A 100 15.32 -6.17 -6.88
N PHE A 101 14.50 -5.18 -6.59
CA PHE A 101 14.32 -4.68 -5.23
C PHE A 101 13.70 -5.76 -4.33
N TRP A 102 12.63 -6.38 -4.78
CA TRP A 102 11.94 -7.39 -4.01
C TRP A 102 12.71 -8.73 -3.91
N ASP A 103 13.58 -9.05 -4.86
CA ASP A 103 14.52 -10.18 -4.74
C ASP A 103 15.36 -10.10 -3.45
N LYS A 104 15.63 -8.88 -2.98
CA LYS A 104 16.44 -8.64 -1.79
C LYS A 104 15.63 -8.28 -0.54
N ASN A 105 14.39 -7.82 -0.72
CA ASN A 105 13.61 -7.20 0.35
C ASN A 105 12.43 -8.04 0.86
N MET A 106 12.03 -9.14 0.21
CA MET A 106 11.00 -10.05 0.70
C MET A 106 11.29 -10.58 2.13
N LYS A 107 12.55 -10.74 2.48
CA LYS A 107 12.99 -11.14 3.83
C LYS A 107 12.61 -10.16 4.95
N HIS A 108 12.15 -8.96 4.61
CA HIS A 108 11.68 -7.95 5.56
C HIS A 108 10.16 -8.02 5.79
N ILE A 109 9.44 -8.93 5.13
CA ILE A 109 8.07 -9.27 5.51
C ILE A 109 8.11 -9.90 6.90
N LYS A 110 7.25 -9.42 7.79
CA LYS A 110 7.28 -9.80 9.21
C LYS A 110 6.83 -11.24 9.41
N PRO A 111 7.50 -12.03 10.26
CA PRO A 111 7.14 -13.43 10.51
C PRO A 111 5.69 -13.61 10.98
N TRP A 112 5.22 -12.77 11.91
CA TRP A 112 3.87 -12.87 12.43
C TRP A 112 2.79 -12.82 11.34
N TYR A 113 3.03 -12.03 10.27
CA TYR A 113 2.11 -11.99 9.13
C TYR A 113 2.21 -13.28 8.30
N LEU A 114 3.42 -13.76 8.01
CA LEU A 114 3.63 -14.99 7.23
C LEU A 114 3.02 -16.22 7.92
N GLU A 115 2.99 -16.26 9.26
CA GLU A 115 2.42 -17.34 10.06
C GLU A 115 0.88 -17.38 10.00
N GLN A 116 0.22 -16.22 9.86
CA GLN A 116 -1.25 -16.13 9.81
C GLN A 116 -1.82 -15.81 8.42
N ARG A 117 -0.96 -15.60 7.43
CA ARG A 117 -1.34 -15.22 6.07
C ARG A 117 -2.32 -16.22 5.46
N ARG A 118 -3.30 -15.66 4.73
CA ARG A 118 -4.29 -16.41 3.96
C ARG A 118 -4.27 -15.95 2.51
N ASP A 119 -4.75 -16.82 1.60
CA ASP A 119 -4.78 -16.51 0.16
C ASP A 119 -5.86 -15.47 -0.20
N ASP A 120 -6.86 -15.26 0.69
CA ASP A 120 -7.90 -14.25 0.57
C ASP A 120 -7.57 -12.91 1.27
N ASP A 121 -6.37 -12.77 1.83
CA ASP A 121 -5.91 -11.52 2.42
C ASP A 121 -5.78 -10.40 1.38
N ILE A 122 -5.96 -9.15 1.81
CA ILE A 122 -5.74 -7.98 0.97
C ILE A 122 -4.84 -6.95 1.64
N VAL A 123 -3.92 -6.39 0.88
CA VAL A 123 -3.14 -5.21 1.29
C VAL A 123 -3.83 -3.93 0.82
N ILE A 124 -3.99 -2.94 1.73
CA ILE A 124 -4.56 -1.62 1.41
C ILE A 124 -3.56 -0.55 1.87
N SER A 125 -2.77 -0.02 0.93
CA SER A 125 -1.58 0.78 1.21
C SER A 125 -1.61 2.18 0.61
N ALA A 126 -1.03 3.14 1.32
CA ALA A 126 -0.76 4.48 0.79
C ALA A 126 0.48 4.54 -0.11
N SER A 127 1.31 3.51 -0.10
CA SER A 127 2.52 3.43 -0.93
C SER A 127 2.21 3.19 -2.41
N PRO A 128 3.15 3.51 -3.33
CA PRO A 128 2.94 3.36 -4.76
C PRO A 128 2.58 1.93 -5.17
N TYR A 129 1.53 1.82 -6.00
CA TYR A 129 0.98 0.56 -6.46
C TYR A 129 2.04 -0.36 -7.09
N PHE A 130 2.87 0.15 -8.01
CA PHE A 130 3.89 -0.63 -8.70
C PHE A 130 4.95 -1.26 -7.76
N ILE A 131 5.17 -0.66 -6.56
CA ILE A 131 6.05 -1.23 -5.54
C ILE A 131 5.31 -2.32 -4.76
N VAL A 132 4.09 -2.03 -4.29
CA VAL A 132 3.31 -2.91 -3.42
C VAL A 132 2.82 -4.15 -4.18
N GLU A 133 2.38 -3.97 -5.43
CA GLU A 133 1.86 -5.04 -6.29
C GLU A 133 2.85 -6.19 -6.44
N GLU A 134 4.12 -5.91 -6.74
CA GLU A 134 5.12 -6.96 -6.92
C GLU A 134 5.35 -7.78 -5.64
N ALA A 135 5.30 -7.15 -4.47
CA ALA A 135 5.36 -7.86 -3.20
C ALA A 135 4.12 -8.74 -2.98
N CYS A 136 2.94 -8.19 -3.21
CA CYS A 136 1.67 -8.91 -3.06
C CYS A 136 1.54 -10.06 -4.05
N LYS A 137 2.01 -9.87 -5.29
CA LYS A 137 2.12 -10.93 -6.31
C LYS A 137 2.99 -12.10 -5.82
N ARG A 138 4.13 -11.82 -5.20
CA ARG A 138 5.00 -12.86 -4.61
C ARG A 138 4.39 -13.52 -3.39
N LEU A 139 3.54 -12.81 -2.67
CA LEU A 139 2.78 -13.35 -1.55
C LEU A 139 1.51 -14.08 -1.99
N GLY A 140 1.07 -14.00 -3.24
CA GLY A 140 -0.15 -14.60 -3.75
C GLY A 140 -1.42 -13.95 -3.20
N ILE A 141 -1.41 -12.64 -2.91
CA ILE A 141 -2.52 -11.88 -2.34
C ILE A 141 -2.86 -10.65 -3.17
N ALA A 142 -4.09 -10.13 -3.03
CA ALA A 142 -4.53 -8.91 -3.69
C ALA A 142 -3.97 -7.64 -3.03
N CYS A 143 -3.95 -6.51 -3.76
CA CYS A 143 -3.67 -5.21 -3.16
C CYS A 143 -4.48 -4.07 -3.78
N ILE A 144 -4.75 -3.07 -2.94
CA ILE A 144 -5.21 -1.72 -3.30
C ILE A 144 -4.13 -0.76 -2.81
N ALA A 145 -3.54 0.03 -3.71
CA ALA A 145 -2.47 0.96 -3.35
C ALA A 145 -2.55 2.25 -4.16
N THR A 146 -1.77 3.25 -3.78
CA THR A 146 -1.76 4.55 -4.47
C THR A 146 -1.23 4.38 -5.89
N ASP A 147 -2.08 4.69 -6.88
CA ASP A 147 -1.67 4.68 -8.27
C ASP A 147 -0.90 5.98 -8.57
N LEU A 148 0.35 5.81 -8.99
CA LEU A 148 1.20 6.87 -9.51
C LEU A 148 1.42 6.61 -10.99
N ASP A 149 0.80 7.42 -11.85
CA ASP A 149 1.09 7.37 -13.29
C ASP A 149 2.48 7.94 -13.56
N THR A 150 3.48 7.06 -13.52
CA THR A 150 4.87 7.42 -13.75
C THR A 150 5.15 7.90 -15.18
N ARG A 151 4.28 7.59 -16.14
CA ARG A 151 4.40 7.99 -17.55
C ARG A 151 3.83 9.38 -17.79
N ALA A 152 2.60 9.62 -17.32
CA ALA A 152 1.94 10.90 -17.43
C ALA A 152 2.33 11.88 -16.31
N ARG A 153 3.06 11.43 -15.31
CA ARG A 153 3.42 12.20 -14.10
C ARG A 153 2.18 12.73 -13.38
N LEU A 154 1.14 11.92 -13.38
CA LEU A 154 -0.11 12.18 -12.69
C LEU A 154 -0.40 11.04 -11.71
N HIS A 155 -1.05 11.36 -10.61
CA HIS A 155 -1.57 10.35 -9.70
C HIS A 155 -3.10 10.38 -9.73
N SER A 156 -3.72 9.22 -9.85
CA SER A 156 -5.17 9.10 -9.97
C SER A 156 -5.86 9.12 -8.61
N ALA A 157 -5.31 8.45 -7.62
CA ALA A 157 -5.88 8.39 -6.27
C ALA A 157 -4.82 8.11 -5.21
N HIS A 158 -4.79 8.90 -4.15
CA HIS A 158 -3.99 8.64 -2.95
C HIS A 158 -4.79 7.81 -1.96
N VAL A 159 -4.40 6.56 -1.73
CA VAL A 159 -5.08 5.59 -0.85
C VAL A 159 -4.66 5.83 0.60
N TYR A 160 -5.30 6.80 1.28
CA TYR A 160 -4.93 7.23 2.62
C TYR A 160 -6.16 7.55 3.49
N GLY A 161 -6.13 7.17 4.76
CA GLY A 161 -7.18 7.44 5.74
C GLY A 161 -8.57 6.97 5.26
N LYS A 162 -9.58 7.83 5.27
CA LYS A 162 -10.94 7.51 4.84
C LYS A 162 -11.03 7.00 3.39
N ARG A 163 -10.08 7.37 2.52
CA ARG A 163 -10.07 6.90 1.14
C ARG A 163 -9.75 5.40 1.03
N LYS A 164 -9.05 4.80 2.01
CA LYS A 164 -8.84 3.35 2.05
C LYS A 164 -10.18 2.60 2.07
N VAL A 165 -11.13 3.05 2.90
CA VAL A 165 -12.49 2.47 2.98
C VAL A 165 -13.19 2.61 1.63
N ALA A 166 -13.25 3.83 1.08
CA ALA A 166 -13.92 4.09 -0.19
C ALA A 166 -13.32 3.26 -1.35
N MET A 167 -12.00 3.13 -1.39
CA MET A 167 -11.32 2.32 -2.41
C MET A 167 -11.62 0.82 -2.22
N PHE A 168 -11.62 0.33 -0.99
CA PHE A 168 -12.00 -1.04 -0.71
C PHE A 168 -13.44 -1.33 -1.17
N GLN A 169 -14.40 -0.48 -0.78
CA GLN A 169 -15.79 -0.62 -1.16
C GLN A 169 -16.02 -0.51 -2.68
N SER A 170 -15.23 0.31 -3.39
CA SER A 170 -15.33 0.42 -4.86
C SER A 170 -14.93 -0.87 -5.60
N VAL A 171 -14.16 -1.74 -4.95
CA VAL A 171 -13.67 -3.01 -5.53
C VAL A 171 -14.48 -4.20 -5.03
N TYR A 172 -14.81 -4.19 -3.74
CA TYR A 172 -15.41 -5.34 -3.04
C TYR A 172 -16.86 -5.09 -2.61
N GLU A 173 -17.42 -3.93 -2.96
CA GLU A 173 -18.80 -3.54 -2.62
C GLU A 173 -19.09 -3.72 -1.12
N ASP A 174 -20.12 -4.49 -0.78
CA ASP A 174 -20.56 -4.73 0.60
C ASP A 174 -19.86 -5.92 1.28
N LYS A 175 -18.73 -6.40 0.73
CA LYS A 175 -18.01 -7.51 1.37
C LYS A 175 -17.49 -7.09 2.75
N PRO A 176 -17.78 -7.92 3.78
CA PRO A 176 -17.27 -7.63 5.11
C PRO A 176 -15.76 -7.84 5.18
N LEU A 177 -15.08 -7.00 5.94
CA LEU A 177 -13.68 -7.14 6.29
C LEU A 177 -13.61 -7.68 7.73
N ALA A 178 -13.19 -8.91 7.92
CA ALA A 178 -13.19 -9.56 9.24
C ALA A 178 -12.18 -8.88 10.19
N SER A 179 -11.00 -8.56 9.69
CA SER A 179 -9.97 -7.90 10.48
C SER A 179 -9.18 -6.91 9.65
N TYR A 180 -8.75 -5.81 10.26
CA TYR A 180 -7.83 -4.87 9.64
C TYR A 180 -6.65 -4.58 10.55
N TYR A 181 -5.44 -4.63 10.00
CA TYR A 181 -4.18 -4.46 10.73
C TYR A 181 -3.42 -3.25 10.20
N SER A 182 -3.03 -2.32 11.06
CA SER A 182 -2.21 -1.15 10.68
C SER A 182 -1.35 -0.65 11.84
N ASP A 183 -0.20 -0.09 11.51
CA ASP A 183 0.68 0.63 12.46
C ASP A 183 0.28 2.11 12.63
N SER A 184 -0.72 2.58 11.90
CA SER A 184 -1.08 4.00 11.82
C SER A 184 -2.47 4.32 12.32
N MET A 185 -2.56 5.30 13.22
CA MET A 185 -3.83 5.86 13.67
C MET A 185 -4.58 6.64 12.58
N THR A 186 -3.95 6.94 11.45
CA THR A 186 -4.66 7.50 10.30
C THR A 186 -5.61 6.51 9.66
N ASP A 187 -5.46 5.22 9.96
CA ASP A 187 -6.30 4.12 9.49
C ASP A 187 -7.48 3.79 10.43
N VAL A 188 -7.76 4.65 11.42
CA VAL A 188 -8.97 4.52 12.26
C VAL A 188 -10.25 4.26 11.44
N PRO A 189 -10.48 4.91 10.28
CA PRO A 189 -11.65 4.58 9.46
C PRO A 189 -11.70 3.11 9.00
N MET A 190 -10.54 2.50 8.74
CA MET A 190 -10.46 1.08 8.38
C MET A 190 -10.66 0.17 9.61
N PHE A 191 -10.12 0.56 10.78
CA PHE A 191 -10.37 -0.16 12.03
C PHE A 191 -11.86 -0.19 12.40
N GLN A 192 -12.57 0.93 12.16
CA GLN A 192 -14.01 1.04 12.41
C GLN A 192 -14.87 0.33 11.36
N PHE A 193 -14.35 0.20 10.13
CA PHE A 193 -15.03 -0.48 9.05
C PHE A 193 -14.96 -2.01 9.17
N ALA A 194 -13.83 -2.55 9.64
CA ALA A 194 -13.66 -3.97 9.87
C ALA A 194 -14.39 -4.42 11.15
N GLU A 195 -14.75 -5.70 11.22
CA GLU A 195 -15.30 -6.27 12.46
C GLU A 195 -14.29 -6.14 13.62
N ARG A 196 -12.99 -6.34 13.33
CA ARG A 196 -11.90 -6.17 14.30
C ARG A 196 -10.77 -5.34 13.72
N GLY A 197 -10.39 -4.27 14.43
CA GLY A 197 -9.28 -3.38 14.09
C GLY A 197 -8.08 -3.61 15.01
N TYR A 198 -6.93 -3.98 14.44
CA TYR A 198 -5.72 -4.28 15.18
C TYR A 198 -4.63 -3.24 14.95
N TYR A 199 -4.14 -2.65 16.02
CA TYR A 199 -2.96 -1.78 15.97
C TYR A 199 -1.68 -2.61 16.07
N VAL A 200 -0.76 -2.36 15.14
CA VAL A 200 0.52 -3.09 15.03
C VAL A 200 1.67 -2.19 15.42
N LYS A 201 2.42 -2.57 16.44
CA LYS A 201 3.66 -1.86 16.84
C LYS A 201 4.84 -2.83 16.86
N GLY A 202 5.71 -2.71 15.84
CA GLY A 202 6.79 -3.68 15.65
C GLY A 202 6.25 -5.07 15.35
N HIS A 203 6.40 -6.02 16.27
CA HIS A 203 5.84 -7.38 16.19
C HIS A 203 4.62 -7.58 17.10
N LYS A 204 4.24 -6.57 17.87
CA LYS A 204 3.07 -6.65 18.76
C LYS A 204 1.82 -6.24 18.02
N VAL A 205 0.79 -7.09 18.11
CA VAL A 205 -0.54 -6.87 17.56
C VAL A 205 -1.51 -6.73 18.72
N LYS A 206 -2.26 -5.63 18.78
CA LYS A 206 -3.23 -5.34 19.84
C LYS A 206 -4.58 -5.02 19.21
N LEU A 207 -5.65 -5.68 19.69
CA LEU A 207 -7.00 -5.31 19.35
C LEU A 207 -7.27 -3.89 19.86
N LEU A 208 -7.76 -3.01 18.98
CA LEU A 208 -8.02 -1.61 19.27
C LEU A 208 -9.50 -1.25 19.05
N TYR A 209 -10.14 -1.88 18.07
CA TYR A 209 -11.54 -1.69 17.72
C TYR A 209 -12.23 -3.04 17.53
N GLU A 210 -13.49 -3.14 17.97
CA GLU A 210 -14.37 -4.27 17.71
C GLU A 210 -15.76 -3.71 17.33
N ASN A 211 -16.29 -4.17 16.18
CA ASN A 211 -17.56 -3.71 15.61
C ASN A 211 -17.68 -2.18 15.56
N GLY A 212 -16.62 -1.50 15.14
CA GLY A 212 -16.56 -0.05 15.02
C GLY A 212 -16.36 0.73 16.33
N VAL A 213 -16.35 0.03 17.48
CA VAL A 213 -16.18 0.64 18.82
C VAL A 213 -14.76 0.40 19.33
N ARG A 214 -14.16 1.44 19.90
CA ARG A 214 -12.83 1.33 20.52
C ARG A 214 -12.91 0.53 21.83
N VAL A 215 -12.01 -0.45 22.03
CA VAL A 215 -12.03 -1.41 23.15
C VAL A 215 -10.83 -1.33 24.08
N ASP A 216 -9.91 -0.35 23.86
CA ASP A 216 -8.74 -0.13 24.73
C ASP A 216 -8.77 1.20 25.47
#